data_617a71354ce9533321c1b3e977412def
#
_entry.id   617a71354ce9533321c1b3e977412def
#
_cell.length_a   1.000
_cell.length_b   1.000
_cell.length_c   1.000
_cell.angle_alpha   90.00
_cell.angle_beta   90.00
_cell.angle_gamma   90.00
#
_symmetry.space_group_name_H-M   'P 1'
#
loop_
_entity.id
_entity.type
_entity.pdbx_description
1 polymer ?
#
loop_
_entity_poly.entity_id
_entity_poly.type
_entity_poly.pdbx_seq_one_letter_code
_entity_poly.pdbx_strand_id
1 'polypeptide(L)' 'MSFSPRVFDPLDLEIIDRVYEAACARFEAQMPPSRPRDELRESLRKRVMSCAASGKVEFDSLYEQVCASLARD' A
#
# COMPACT_ATOMS: atom_id res chain seq x y z
N MET A 1 16.17 -12.47 23.35
CA MET A 1 15.99 -12.67 21.92
C MET A 1 15.67 -11.34 21.25
N SER A 2 16.42 -11.01 20.24
CA SER A 2 16.20 -9.76 19.56
C SER A 2 15.15 -9.93 18.48
N PHE A 3 14.19 -9.04 18.49
CA PHE A 3 13.21 -8.95 17.43
C PHE A 3 13.76 -8.06 16.32
N SER A 4 13.85 -8.61 15.13
CA SER A 4 14.29 -7.84 13.97
C SER A 4 13.09 -7.54 13.09
N PRO A 5 12.67 -6.30 12.98
CA PRO A 5 11.63 -5.96 12.03
C PRO A 5 12.13 -6.21 10.62
N ARG A 6 11.21 -6.53 9.73
CA ARG A 6 11.58 -6.76 8.34
C ARG A 6 12.20 -5.50 7.75
N VAL A 7 13.38 -5.67 7.19
CA VAL A 7 14.10 -4.58 6.52
C VAL A 7 13.87 -4.74 5.02
N PHE A 8 13.41 -3.68 4.38
CA PHE A 8 13.19 -3.70 2.94
C PHE A 8 14.44 -3.20 2.22
N ASP A 9 14.80 -3.88 1.14
CA ASP A 9 15.84 -3.42 0.23
C ASP A 9 15.41 -2.14 -0.49
N PRO A 10 16.35 -1.36 -1.04
CA PRO A 10 15.97 -0.21 -1.86
C PRO A 10 15.05 -0.58 -3.01
N LEU A 11 15.22 -1.76 -3.60
CA LEU A 11 14.34 -2.24 -4.65
C LEU A 11 12.94 -2.52 -4.12
N ASP A 12 12.83 -3.11 -2.95
CA ASP A 12 11.54 -3.36 -2.31
C ASP A 12 10.81 -2.04 -2.04
N LEU A 13 11.54 -1.06 -1.53
CA LEU A 13 10.95 0.25 -1.25
C LEU A 13 10.46 0.94 -2.52
N GLU A 14 11.17 0.76 -3.62
CA GLU A 14 10.74 1.28 -4.91
C GLU A 14 9.43 0.64 -5.36
N ILE A 15 9.31 -0.67 -5.21
CA ILE A 15 8.09 -1.39 -5.56
C ILE A 15 6.93 -0.94 -4.67
N ILE A 16 7.16 -0.83 -3.37
CA ILE A 16 6.16 -0.34 -2.41
C ILE A 16 5.66 1.04 -2.81
N ASP A 17 6.58 1.92 -3.17
CA ASP A 17 6.25 3.28 -3.58
C ASP A 17 5.39 3.30 -4.84
N ARG A 18 5.71 2.47 -5.82
CA ARG A 18 4.94 2.36 -7.05
C ARG A 18 3.53 1.82 -6.79
N VAL A 19 3.42 0.82 -5.94
CA VAL A 19 2.12 0.27 -5.57
C VAL A 19 1.28 1.33 -4.86
N TYR A 20 1.90 2.07 -3.94
CA TYR A 20 1.23 3.15 -3.24
C TYR A 20 0.71 4.21 -4.21
N GLU A 21 1.54 4.66 -5.13
CA GLU A 21 1.14 5.67 -6.11
C GLU A 21 0.00 5.17 -7.01
N ALA A 22 0.10 3.92 -7.48
CA ALA A 22 -0.92 3.34 -8.32
C ALA A 22 -2.25 3.21 -7.58
N ALA A 23 -2.20 2.78 -6.32
CA ALA A 23 -3.39 2.66 -5.49
C ALA A 23 -4.01 4.03 -5.20
N CYS A 24 -3.20 5.03 -4.92
CA CYS A 24 -3.67 6.38 -4.72
C CYS A 24 -4.40 6.91 -5.95
N ALA A 25 -3.81 6.74 -7.12
CA ALA A 25 -4.42 7.19 -8.37
C ALA A 25 -5.77 6.53 -8.59
N ARG A 26 -5.84 5.23 -8.35
CA ARG A 26 -7.07 4.46 -8.54
C ARG A 26 -8.19 4.90 -7.59
N PHE A 27 -7.87 5.01 -6.31
CA PHE A 27 -8.89 5.29 -5.31
C PHE A 27 -9.25 6.77 -5.23
N GLU A 28 -8.32 7.67 -5.50
CA GLU A 28 -8.63 9.10 -5.61
C GLU A 28 -9.60 9.38 -6.75
N ALA A 29 -9.48 8.65 -7.85
CA ALA A 29 -10.39 8.81 -8.98
C ALA A 29 -11.83 8.41 -8.64
N GLN A 30 -12.00 7.52 -7.68
CA GLN A 30 -13.31 7.04 -7.24
C GLN A 30 -13.86 7.79 -6.04
N MET A 31 -13.05 8.65 -5.44
CA MET A 31 -13.40 9.34 -4.22
C MET A 31 -14.28 10.55 -4.48
N PRO A 32 -15.31 10.77 -3.65
CA PRO A 32 -16.05 12.02 -3.72
C PRO A 32 -15.16 13.19 -3.29
N PRO A 33 -15.34 14.38 -3.89
CA PRO A 33 -14.49 15.52 -3.56
C PRO A 33 -14.63 16.02 -2.12
N SER A 34 -15.63 15.53 -1.40
CA SER A 34 -15.84 15.92 0.00
C SER A 34 -14.93 15.19 0.98
N ARG A 35 -14.25 14.14 0.55
CA ARG A 35 -13.37 13.37 1.43
C ARG A 35 -11.95 13.90 1.43
N PRO A 36 -11.29 13.95 2.62
CA PRO A 36 -9.89 14.37 2.69
C PRO A 36 -8.98 13.36 2.01
N ARG A 37 -8.17 13.85 1.07
CA ARG A 37 -7.21 13.00 0.37
C ARG A 37 -6.07 12.54 1.27
N ASP A 38 -5.71 13.34 2.26
CA ASP A 38 -4.64 13.01 3.19
C ASP A 38 -4.96 11.77 4.01
N GLU A 39 -6.20 11.63 4.45
CA GLU A 39 -6.63 10.44 5.18
C GLU A 39 -6.55 9.19 4.31
N LEU A 40 -6.98 9.31 3.05
CA LEU A 40 -6.90 8.20 2.11
C LEU A 40 -5.45 7.77 1.90
N ARG A 41 -4.58 8.72 1.66
CA ARG A 41 -3.17 8.42 1.41
C ARG A 41 -2.50 7.77 2.61
N GLU A 42 -2.80 8.27 3.79
CA GLU A 42 -2.25 7.69 5.01
C GLU A 42 -2.75 6.26 5.22
N SER A 43 -4.02 6.03 5.01
CA SER A 43 -4.62 4.71 5.12
C SER A 43 -4.02 3.73 4.10
N LEU A 44 -3.87 4.18 2.84
CA LEU A 44 -3.27 3.38 1.79
C LEU A 44 -1.82 3.03 2.10
N ARG A 45 -1.07 4.00 2.61
CA ARG A 45 0.33 3.77 2.96
C ARG A 45 0.47 2.69 4.02
N LYS A 46 -0.35 2.74 5.05
CA LYS A 46 -0.35 1.72 6.10
C LYS A 46 -0.69 0.35 5.55
N ARG A 47 -1.67 0.27 4.65
CA ARG A 47 -2.06 -0.99 4.04
C ARG A 47 -0.98 -1.57 3.15
N VAL A 48 -0.36 -0.72 2.33
CA VAL A 48 0.74 -1.16 1.46
C VAL A 48 1.88 -1.72 2.29
N MET A 49 2.27 -1.02 3.34
CA MET A 49 3.35 -1.46 4.22
C MET A 49 2.98 -2.76 4.93
N SER A 50 1.76 -2.89 5.40
CA SER A 50 1.28 -4.09 6.06
C SER A 50 1.28 -5.29 5.13
N CYS A 51 0.80 -5.12 3.91
CA CYS A 51 0.80 -6.18 2.91
C CYS A 51 2.22 -6.57 2.50
N ALA A 52 3.11 -5.60 2.36
CA ALA A 52 4.50 -5.86 2.02
C ALA A 52 5.22 -6.63 3.14
N ALA A 53 4.89 -6.35 4.39
CA ALA A 53 5.49 -7.02 5.52
C ALA A 53 5.04 -8.49 5.64
N SER A 54 3.82 -8.79 5.19
CA SER A 54 3.24 -10.12 5.34
C SER A 54 3.32 -10.98 4.08
N GLY A 55 3.75 -10.43 2.96
CA GLY A 55 3.76 -11.16 1.69
C GLY A 55 4.97 -10.86 0.84
N LYS A 56 4.86 -11.18 -0.43
CA LYS A 56 5.93 -10.92 -1.40
C LYS A 56 5.90 -9.46 -1.84
N VAL A 57 7.08 -8.88 -2.01
CA VAL A 57 7.20 -7.52 -2.51
C VAL A 57 7.37 -7.58 -4.04
N GLU A 58 6.25 -7.82 -4.71
CA GLU A 58 6.16 -7.79 -6.17
C GLU A 58 5.00 -6.88 -6.52
N PHE A 59 5.17 -6.08 -7.57
CA PHE A 59 4.17 -5.07 -7.91
C PHE A 59 2.76 -5.65 -8.06
N ASP A 60 2.60 -6.64 -8.93
CA ASP A 60 1.29 -7.20 -9.23
C ASP A 60 0.63 -7.82 -8.00
N SER A 61 1.37 -8.65 -7.28
CA SER A 61 0.87 -9.32 -6.08
C SER A 61 0.51 -8.33 -4.99
N LEU A 62 1.39 -7.39 -4.74
CA LEU A 62 1.20 -6.39 -3.70
C LEU A 62 0.03 -5.47 -4.04
N TYR A 63 -0.05 -5.04 -5.27
CA TYR A 63 -1.14 -4.19 -5.73
C TYR A 63 -2.49 -4.90 -5.58
N GLU A 64 -2.58 -6.16 -5.99
CA GLU A 64 -3.80 -6.95 -5.83
C GLU A 64 -4.21 -7.11 -4.36
N GLN A 65 -3.24 -7.38 -3.50
CA GLN A 65 -3.52 -7.53 -2.07
C GLN A 65 -4.04 -6.24 -1.45
N VAL A 66 -3.45 -5.13 -1.82
CA VAL A 66 -3.89 -3.82 -1.32
C VAL A 66 -5.31 -3.52 -1.79
N CYS A 67 -5.57 -3.72 -3.07
CA CYS A 67 -6.91 -3.48 -3.63
C CYS A 67 -7.96 -4.39 -3.01
N ALA A 68 -7.64 -5.67 -2.84
CA ALA A 68 -8.55 -6.62 -2.22
C ALA A 68 -8.84 -6.27 -0.76
N SER A 69 -7.82 -5.83 -0.05
CA SER A 69 -7.95 -5.42 1.34
C SER A 69 -8.88 -4.20 1.48
N LEU A 70 -8.75 -3.25 0.57
CA LEU A 70 -9.60 -2.06 0.57
C LEU A 70 -11.04 -2.36 0.16
N ALA A 71 -11.21 -3.30 -0.75
CA ALA A 71 -12.55 -3.69 -1.20
C ALA A 71 -13.36 -4.41 -0.12
N ARG A 72 -12.68 -5.00 0.86
CA ARG A 72 -13.36 -5.68 1.98
C ARG A 72 -13.85 -4.72 3.05
N ASP A 73 -13.28 -3.56 3.11
CA ASP A 73 -13.71 -2.55 4.05
C ASP A 73 -14.94 -1.83 3.49
#